data_16c11423b8104146e87754792811c522
#
_entry.id   16c11423b8104146e87754792811c522
#
_cell.length_a   1.000
_cell.length_b   1.000
_cell.length_c   1.000
_cell.angle_alpha   90.00
_cell.angle_beta   90.00
_cell.angle_gamma   90.00
#
_symmetry.space_group_name_H-M   'P 1'
#
loop_
_entity.id
_entity.type
_entity.pdbx_description
1 polymer ?
#
loop_
_entity_poly.entity_id
_entity_poly.type
_entity_poly.pdbx_seq_one_letter_code
_entity_poly.pdbx_strand_id
1 'polypeptide(L)'
;MTIRQRSTSSTSTGPPARGEVVLGVDTHGEIHVAAVVCSLGQTLGIKSFPATAAGYRRLLAWARKSGTVCRAGVEGTGTFGAGLSRYLLAQQIVVFEVNRPDRSARRLLGKSDPLDAQAAARAVLSGRARAHAKTGDGPVQSARMFKIAKDSAVKARTQAINQLKAVLVVADPALRERLSGLGNRELFRTCARLSPSEGEAGGSDEDPVAEATLMTLSMLAQRIEQLTGQIDELNQRLTELVERHAPQLLAPVGIGPDSAATLLITMGDNPERLSTEASFAALCGVSPIEYSSGGRSSRRLNHGGDRQANAALHRIVFTRLRHDPRTQTYYERRTPGGARPGVRSSDASSDMPPARSSTWSGRSLPTPRHRGVRDRRCKADPFCLRRQ
;
A
#
# COMPACT_ATOMS: atom_id res chain seq x y z
N MET A 1 16.57 -34.81 -4.68
CA MET A 1 16.04 -33.50 -5.11
C MET A 1 17.06 -32.42 -4.78
N THR A 2 17.80 -31.97 -5.76
CA THR A 2 19.01 -31.16 -5.58
C THR A 2 18.63 -29.68 -5.47
N ILE A 3 18.83 -29.12 -4.29
CA ILE A 3 18.61 -27.69 -4.02
C ILE A 3 19.73 -26.92 -4.73
N ARG A 4 19.40 -26.21 -5.81
CA ARG A 4 20.31 -25.23 -6.43
C ARG A 4 20.49 -24.06 -5.47
N GLN A 5 21.67 -23.95 -4.91
CA GLN A 5 22.14 -22.73 -4.22
C GLN A 5 22.10 -21.56 -5.20
N ARG A 6 21.26 -20.56 -4.92
CA ARG A 6 21.32 -19.26 -5.61
C ARG A 6 22.57 -18.54 -5.12
N SER A 7 23.51 -18.35 -6.03
CA SER A 7 24.65 -17.46 -5.80
C SER A 7 24.15 -16.04 -5.53
N THR A 8 24.53 -15.50 -4.39
CA THR A 8 24.28 -14.09 -4.01
C THR A 8 25.16 -13.21 -4.87
N SER A 9 24.62 -12.70 -5.98
CA SER A 9 25.28 -11.62 -6.72
C SER A 9 25.21 -10.35 -5.89
N SER A 10 26.34 -9.82 -5.51
CA SER A 10 26.51 -8.50 -4.87
C SER A 10 25.85 -7.44 -5.76
N THR A 11 24.80 -6.77 -5.26
CA THR A 11 24.15 -5.64 -5.93
C THR A 11 25.09 -4.44 -5.92
N SER A 12 25.86 -4.28 -7.00
CA SER A 12 26.74 -3.14 -7.19
C SER A 12 25.90 -1.87 -7.41
N THR A 13 25.89 -0.98 -6.43
CA THR A 13 25.40 0.40 -6.54
C THR A 13 26.46 1.36 -7.08
N GLY A 14 27.60 0.83 -7.52
CA GLY A 14 28.72 1.60 -8.08
C GLY A 14 28.44 2.18 -9.48
N PRO A 15 29.32 3.07 -9.99
CA PRO A 15 29.23 3.57 -11.35
C PRO A 15 29.28 2.43 -12.38
N PRO A 16 28.59 2.57 -13.55
CA PRO A 16 28.57 1.52 -14.55
C PRO A 16 29.95 1.25 -15.15
N ALA A 17 30.24 -0.02 -15.40
CA ALA A 17 31.50 -0.43 -16.06
C ALA A 17 31.55 0.06 -17.51
N ARG A 18 32.73 0.10 -18.12
CA ARG A 18 32.90 0.43 -19.55
C ARG A 18 32.05 -0.53 -20.42
N GLY A 19 31.22 0.02 -21.30
CA GLY A 19 30.29 -0.75 -22.13
C GLY A 19 28.94 -1.04 -21.47
N GLU A 20 28.72 -0.68 -20.20
CA GLU A 20 27.45 -0.78 -19.52
C GLU A 20 26.54 0.42 -19.86
N VAL A 21 25.27 0.14 -20.10
CA VAL A 21 24.25 1.16 -20.34
C VAL A 21 23.09 1.01 -19.35
N VAL A 22 22.43 2.12 -19.05
CA VAL A 22 21.27 2.16 -18.16
C VAL A 22 20.01 2.36 -19.00
N LEU A 23 19.02 1.51 -18.78
CA LEU A 23 17.71 1.61 -19.40
C LEU A 23 16.79 2.46 -18.52
N GLY A 24 16.08 3.44 -19.10
CA GLY A 24 14.99 4.16 -18.45
C GLY A 24 13.70 3.95 -19.21
N VAL A 25 12.60 3.75 -18.51
CA VAL A 25 11.30 3.51 -19.15
C VAL A 25 10.21 4.30 -18.46
N ASP A 26 9.52 5.11 -19.26
CA ASP A 26 8.23 5.68 -18.92
C ASP A 26 7.12 4.76 -19.41
N THR A 27 6.15 4.42 -18.53
CA THR A 27 5.19 3.35 -18.79
C THR A 27 3.75 3.84 -18.87
N HIS A 28 3.07 3.43 -19.94
CA HIS A 28 1.64 3.67 -20.18
C HIS A 28 0.90 2.36 -20.47
N GLY A 29 -0.43 2.42 -20.56
CA GLY A 29 -1.28 1.23 -20.73
C GLY A 29 -0.98 0.43 -22.01
N GLU A 30 -0.72 1.09 -23.12
CA GLU A 30 -0.54 0.45 -24.43
C GLU A 30 0.90 0.51 -24.93
N ILE A 31 1.63 1.57 -24.61
CA ILE A 31 2.97 1.84 -25.13
C ILE A 31 3.89 2.22 -23.98
N HIS A 32 5.11 1.72 -24.01
CA HIS A 32 6.21 2.14 -23.16
C HIS A 32 7.24 2.91 -23.97
N VAL A 33 7.71 4.04 -23.44
CA VAL A 33 8.80 4.81 -24.03
C VAL A 33 10.08 4.51 -23.30
N ALA A 34 11.10 4.02 -24.02
CA ALA A 34 12.36 3.60 -23.46
C ALA A 34 13.52 4.51 -23.94
N ALA A 35 14.41 4.85 -23.04
CA ALA A 35 15.65 5.56 -23.30
C ALA A 35 16.84 4.75 -22.82
N VAL A 36 17.93 4.72 -23.59
CA VAL A 36 19.20 4.11 -23.20
C VAL A 36 20.24 5.22 -23.00
N VAL A 37 20.91 5.17 -21.84
CA VAL A 37 21.88 6.18 -21.43
C VAL A 37 23.20 5.51 -21.12
N CYS A 38 24.31 6.08 -21.63
CA CYS A 38 25.66 5.59 -21.33
C CYS A 38 26.15 6.01 -19.93
N SER A 39 27.31 5.52 -19.52
CA SER A 39 27.92 5.84 -18.22
C SER A 39 28.19 7.34 -18.00
N LEU A 40 28.31 8.12 -19.06
CA LEU A 40 28.48 9.57 -19.00
C LEU A 40 27.17 10.36 -18.98
N GLY A 41 26.01 9.69 -18.95
CA GLY A 41 24.70 10.34 -18.93
C GLY A 41 24.20 10.79 -20.32
N GLN A 42 24.91 10.47 -21.40
CA GLN A 42 24.48 10.76 -22.76
C GLN A 42 23.41 9.77 -23.21
N THR A 43 22.35 10.27 -23.84
CA THR A 43 21.30 9.44 -24.42
C THR A 43 21.76 8.84 -25.73
N LEU A 44 21.83 7.51 -25.80
CA LEU A 44 22.23 6.75 -26.98
C LEU A 44 21.05 6.47 -27.93
N GLY A 45 19.84 6.47 -27.40
CA GLY A 45 18.63 6.29 -28.20
C GLY A 45 17.36 6.35 -27.37
N ILE A 46 16.25 6.62 -28.06
CA ILE A 46 14.90 6.62 -27.50
C ILE A 46 13.99 5.89 -28.47
N LYS A 47 13.11 5.02 -27.98
CA LYS A 47 12.17 4.29 -28.82
C LYS A 47 10.95 3.84 -28.03
N SER A 48 9.78 3.80 -28.70
CA SER A 48 8.53 3.30 -28.16
C SER A 48 8.32 1.83 -28.49
N PHE A 49 7.69 1.11 -27.56
CA PHE A 49 7.40 -0.33 -27.68
C PHE A 49 6.00 -0.62 -27.11
N PRO A 50 5.23 -1.55 -27.72
CA PRO A 50 3.96 -1.99 -27.17
C PRO A 50 4.14 -2.60 -25.75
N ALA A 51 3.18 -2.34 -24.86
CA ALA A 51 3.12 -2.90 -23.50
C ALA A 51 2.70 -4.38 -23.52
N THR A 52 3.41 -5.21 -24.26
CA THR A 52 3.16 -6.66 -24.44
C THR A 52 4.43 -7.47 -24.23
N ALA A 53 4.30 -8.78 -23.98
CA ALA A 53 5.45 -9.66 -23.83
C ALA A 53 6.40 -9.62 -25.05
N ALA A 54 5.87 -9.52 -26.28
CA ALA A 54 6.66 -9.34 -27.48
C ALA A 54 7.34 -7.97 -27.52
N GLY A 55 6.65 -6.92 -27.06
CA GLY A 55 7.20 -5.58 -26.94
C GLY A 55 8.36 -5.51 -25.96
N TYR A 56 8.25 -6.15 -24.81
CA TYR A 56 9.32 -6.23 -23.79
C TYR A 56 10.58 -6.91 -24.33
N ARG A 57 10.42 -8.02 -25.07
CA ARG A 57 11.54 -8.69 -25.73
C ARG A 57 12.24 -7.77 -26.75
N ARG A 58 11.45 -7.08 -27.59
CA ARG A 58 11.99 -6.13 -28.59
C ARG A 58 12.67 -4.93 -27.92
N LEU A 59 12.11 -4.40 -26.82
CA LEU A 59 12.68 -3.32 -26.04
C LEU A 59 14.07 -3.69 -25.51
N LEU A 60 14.18 -4.84 -24.85
CA LEU A 60 15.46 -5.29 -24.29
C LEU A 60 16.49 -5.63 -25.39
N ALA A 61 16.07 -6.29 -26.46
CA ALA A 61 16.93 -6.57 -27.62
C ALA A 61 17.46 -5.27 -28.27
N TRP A 62 16.62 -4.24 -28.37
CA TRP A 62 17.03 -2.93 -28.86
C TRP A 62 18.02 -2.25 -27.89
N ALA A 63 17.75 -2.23 -26.60
CA ALA A 63 18.62 -1.62 -25.61
C ALA A 63 20.02 -2.27 -25.59
N ARG A 64 20.08 -3.61 -25.70
CA ARG A 64 21.32 -4.40 -25.75
C ARG A 64 22.20 -4.12 -26.98
N LYS A 65 21.68 -3.50 -28.03
CA LYS A 65 22.51 -3.05 -29.17
C LYS A 65 23.45 -1.90 -28.81
N SER A 66 23.12 -1.14 -27.76
CA SER A 66 23.94 -0.01 -27.29
C SER A 66 24.97 -0.40 -26.22
N GLY A 67 24.87 -1.61 -25.64
CA GLY A 67 25.75 -2.09 -24.59
C GLY A 67 25.08 -3.09 -23.65
N THR A 68 25.78 -3.46 -22.59
CA THR A 68 25.29 -4.38 -21.57
C THR A 68 24.30 -3.67 -20.65
N VAL A 69 23.04 -4.15 -20.61
CA VAL A 69 22.00 -3.60 -19.73
C VAL A 69 21.98 -4.38 -18.42
N CYS A 70 22.55 -3.82 -17.36
CA CYS A 70 22.53 -4.42 -16.00
C CYS A 70 21.50 -3.77 -15.08
N ARG A 71 21.14 -2.51 -15.34
CA ARG A 71 20.24 -1.70 -14.50
C ARG A 71 19.17 -1.01 -15.34
N ALA A 72 17.97 -0.94 -14.79
CA ALA A 72 16.84 -0.21 -15.40
C ALA A 72 16.10 0.64 -14.37
N GLY A 73 15.72 1.86 -14.76
CA GLY A 73 14.77 2.70 -14.05
C GLY A 73 13.39 2.60 -14.70
N VAL A 74 12.39 2.17 -13.97
CA VAL A 74 11.04 2.02 -14.51
C VAL A 74 10.07 2.85 -13.68
N GLU A 75 9.30 3.72 -14.34
CA GLU A 75 8.20 4.43 -13.71
C GLU A 75 6.99 3.50 -13.60
N GLY A 76 6.25 3.59 -12.48
CA GLY A 76 5.01 2.83 -12.30
C GLY A 76 5.18 1.31 -12.23
N THR A 77 6.23 0.80 -11.59
CA THR A 77 6.51 -0.65 -11.40
C THR A 77 5.37 -1.43 -10.75
N GLY A 78 4.48 -0.76 -10.02
CA GLY A 78 3.29 -1.36 -9.40
C GLY A 78 2.01 -1.23 -10.24
N THR A 79 2.07 -0.60 -11.41
CA THR A 79 0.93 -0.34 -12.30
C THR A 79 1.25 -0.78 -13.73
N PHE A 80 1.31 0.16 -14.68
CA PHE A 80 1.57 -0.16 -16.10
C PHE A 80 2.96 -0.78 -16.35
N GLY A 81 3.94 -0.46 -15.52
CA GLY A 81 5.29 -1.02 -15.60
C GLY A 81 5.46 -2.39 -14.95
N ALA A 82 4.45 -2.94 -14.30
CA ALA A 82 4.58 -4.19 -13.55
C ALA A 82 4.98 -5.39 -14.42
N GLY A 83 4.40 -5.52 -15.61
CA GLY A 83 4.73 -6.59 -16.55
C GLY A 83 6.17 -6.50 -17.06
N LEU A 84 6.59 -5.29 -17.46
CA LEU A 84 7.97 -5.04 -17.90
C LEU A 84 8.97 -5.28 -16.77
N SER A 85 8.69 -4.80 -15.56
CA SER A 85 9.57 -4.97 -14.39
C SER A 85 9.82 -6.46 -14.10
N ARG A 86 8.77 -7.29 -14.06
CA ARG A 86 8.91 -8.75 -13.88
C ARG A 86 9.74 -9.38 -15.00
N TYR A 87 9.51 -8.96 -16.26
CA TYR A 87 10.30 -9.44 -17.38
C TYR A 87 11.78 -9.09 -17.25
N LEU A 88 12.11 -7.84 -16.91
CA LEU A 88 13.50 -7.40 -16.73
C LEU A 88 14.18 -8.10 -15.56
N LEU A 89 13.49 -8.26 -14.43
CA LEU A 89 14.00 -9.01 -13.27
C LEU A 89 14.30 -10.49 -13.64
N ALA A 90 13.43 -11.13 -14.43
CA ALA A 90 13.66 -12.47 -14.95
C ALA A 90 14.87 -12.56 -15.90
N GLN A 91 15.25 -11.44 -16.54
CA GLN A 91 16.46 -11.32 -17.36
C GLN A 91 17.72 -10.92 -16.57
N GLN A 92 17.68 -11.00 -15.23
CA GLN A 92 18.75 -10.65 -14.29
C GLN A 92 19.16 -9.16 -14.35
N ILE A 93 18.22 -8.29 -14.74
CA ILE A 93 18.44 -6.84 -14.74
C ILE A 93 17.90 -6.29 -13.43
N VAL A 94 18.71 -5.48 -12.74
CA VAL A 94 18.29 -4.80 -11.51
C VAL A 94 17.33 -3.66 -11.87
N VAL A 95 16.10 -3.74 -11.40
CA VAL A 95 15.06 -2.73 -11.68
C VAL A 95 14.88 -1.82 -10.47
N PHE A 96 15.02 -0.52 -10.73
CA PHE A 96 14.75 0.53 -9.76
C PHE A 96 13.40 1.18 -10.03
N GLU A 97 12.64 1.39 -8.97
CA GLU A 97 11.38 2.13 -9.02
C GLU A 97 11.66 3.64 -9.08
N VAL A 98 11.14 4.31 -10.11
CA VAL A 98 11.29 5.75 -10.29
C VAL A 98 9.93 6.41 -10.08
N ASN A 99 9.73 7.00 -8.90
CA ASN A 99 8.41 7.53 -8.49
C ASN A 99 8.21 9.03 -8.74
N ARG A 100 9.27 9.77 -9.08
CA ARG A 100 9.16 11.22 -9.30
C ARG A 100 10.20 11.68 -10.32
N PRO A 101 9.75 12.21 -11.45
CA PRO A 101 10.63 12.89 -12.39
C PRO A 101 11.20 14.17 -11.74
N ASP A 102 12.34 14.59 -12.22
CA ASP A 102 13.02 15.81 -11.79
C ASP A 102 12.17 17.04 -12.08
N ARG A 103 11.69 17.71 -11.03
CA ARG A 103 10.85 18.90 -11.16
C ARG A 103 11.58 20.06 -11.85
N SER A 104 12.89 20.16 -11.67
CA SER A 104 13.73 21.18 -12.29
C SER A 104 13.81 20.97 -13.80
N ALA A 105 14.07 19.74 -14.24
CA ALA A 105 14.09 19.38 -15.64
C ALA A 105 12.71 19.60 -16.30
N ARG A 106 11.61 19.26 -15.63
CA ARG A 106 10.25 19.53 -16.12
C ARG A 106 9.93 21.02 -16.27
N ARG A 107 10.46 21.88 -15.40
CA ARG A 107 10.26 23.34 -15.53
C ARG A 107 10.99 23.92 -16.73
N LEU A 108 12.17 23.39 -17.06
CA LEU A 108 13.00 23.87 -18.16
C LEU A 108 12.61 23.29 -19.52
N LEU A 109 12.31 21.98 -19.56
CA LEU A 109 12.14 21.24 -20.82
C LEU A 109 10.68 20.83 -21.11
N GLY A 110 9.76 21.13 -20.20
CA GLY A 110 8.37 20.67 -20.29
C GLY A 110 8.20 19.22 -19.87
N LYS A 111 7.04 18.63 -20.19
CA LYS A 111 6.71 17.22 -19.94
C LYS A 111 6.55 16.48 -21.27
N SER A 112 7.35 15.44 -21.47
CA SER A 112 7.13 14.47 -22.54
C SER A 112 7.65 13.10 -22.15
N ASP A 113 7.02 12.04 -22.63
CA ASP A 113 7.39 10.65 -22.32
C ASP A 113 8.86 10.32 -22.64
N PRO A 114 9.46 10.83 -23.75
CA PRO A 114 10.88 10.69 -24.00
C PRO A 114 11.78 11.32 -22.93
N LEU A 115 11.40 12.47 -22.38
CA LEU A 115 12.15 13.14 -21.32
C LEU A 115 12.00 12.40 -19.99
N ASP A 116 10.81 11.87 -19.67
CA ASP A 116 10.55 11.10 -18.46
C ASP A 116 11.33 9.76 -18.51
N ALA A 117 11.40 9.08 -19.65
CA ALA A 117 12.23 7.89 -19.83
C ALA A 117 13.73 8.19 -19.64
N GLN A 118 14.26 9.30 -20.21
CA GLN A 118 15.64 9.72 -20.00
C GLN A 118 15.90 10.07 -18.53
N ALA A 119 14.98 10.77 -17.88
CA ALA A 119 15.07 11.13 -16.47
C ALA A 119 15.12 9.88 -15.58
N ALA A 120 14.34 8.85 -15.92
CA ALA A 120 14.36 7.56 -15.22
C ALA A 120 15.74 6.88 -15.32
N ALA A 121 16.35 6.82 -16.53
CA ALA A 121 17.68 6.28 -16.71
C ALA A 121 18.73 7.06 -15.92
N ARG A 122 18.71 8.40 -16.01
CA ARG A 122 19.65 9.26 -15.29
C ARG A 122 19.49 9.20 -13.77
N ALA A 123 18.26 9.00 -13.26
CA ALA A 123 18.01 8.81 -11.84
C ALA A 123 18.68 7.53 -11.30
N VAL A 124 18.71 6.46 -12.09
CA VAL A 124 19.44 5.23 -11.75
C VAL A 124 20.93 5.44 -11.87
N LEU A 125 21.40 6.04 -12.95
CA LEU A 125 22.82 6.30 -13.21
C LEU A 125 23.45 7.14 -12.08
N SER A 126 22.76 8.19 -11.62
CA SER A 126 23.22 9.08 -10.55
C SER A 126 23.04 8.54 -9.14
N GLY A 127 22.45 7.35 -8.97
CA GLY A 127 22.12 6.78 -7.66
C GLY A 127 20.98 7.52 -6.91
N ARG A 128 20.24 8.41 -7.56
CA ARG A 128 19.04 9.03 -6.98
C ARG A 128 17.89 8.03 -6.83
N ALA A 129 17.70 7.17 -7.82
CA ALA A 129 16.77 6.04 -7.71
C ALA A 129 17.46 4.91 -6.94
N ARG A 130 17.01 4.68 -5.69
CA ARG A 130 17.56 3.66 -4.79
C ARG A 130 16.58 2.55 -4.46
N ALA A 131 15.30 2.78 -4.66
CA ALA A 131 14.27 1.80 -4.35
C ALA A 131 14.24 0.72 -5.42
N HIS A 132 14.59 -0.52 -5.05
CA HIS A 132 14.41 -1.67 -5.92
C HIS A 132 12.92 -1.90 -6.18
N ALA A 133 12.58 -2.27 -7.40
CA ALA A 133 11.22 -2.66 -7.74
C ALA A 133 10.79 -3.88 -6.93
N LYS A 134 9.51 -3.95 -6.57
CA LYS A 134 8.92 -5.17 -5.99
C LYS A 134 8.92 -6.27 -7.05
N THR A 135 9.23 -7.50 -6.66
CA THR A 135 9.24 -8.64 -7.60
C THR A 135 7.85 -8.91 -8.17
N GLY A 136 6.82 -8.75 -7.34
CA GLY A 136 5.42 -8.83 -7.76
C GLY A 136 4.98 -10.21 -8.25
N ASP A 137 5.66 -11.27 -7.80
CA ASP A 137 5.42 -12.69 -8.15
C ASP A 137 5.26 -13.60 -6.92
N GLY A 138 5.37 -13.02 -5.72
CA GLY A 138 5.31 -13.74 -4.46
C GLY A 138 3.96 -13.66 -3.74
N PRO A 139 3.89 -14.20 -2.51
CA PRO A 139 2.68 -14.21 -1.68
C PRO A 139 2.17 -12.81 -1.33
N VAL A 140 3.06 -11.82 -1.26
CA VAL A 140 2.67 -10.43 -1.01
C VAL A 140 1.86 -9.85 -2.17
N GLN A 141 2.17 -10.23 -3.41
CA GLN A 141 1.35 -9.84 -4.56
C GLN A 141 -0.04 -10.49 -4.50
N SER A 142 -0.15 -11.74 -4.06
CA SER A 142 -1.45 -12.40 -3.82
C SER A 142 -2.25 -11.65 -2.75
N ALA A 143 -1.61 -11.28 -1.63
CA ALA A 143 -2.22 -10.45 -0.59
C ALA A 143 -2.74 -9.11 -1.16
N ARG A 144 -1.97 -8.48 -2.05
CA ARG A 144 -2.39 -7.24 -2.71
C ARG A 144 -3.66 -7.42 -3.55
N MET A 145 -3.78 -8.51 -4.31
CA MET A 145 -4.98 -8.78 -5.10
C MET A 145 -6.20 -8.97 -4.20
N PHE A 146 -6.10 -9.79 -3.15
CA PHE A 146 -7.18 -9.97 -2.17
C PHE A 146 -7.55 -8.66 -1.47
N LYS A 147 -6.55 -7.85 -1.11
CA LYS A 147 -6.78 -6.56 -0.46
C LYS A 147 -7.51 -5.57 -1.36
N ILE A 148 -7.17 -5.49 -2.64
CA ILE A 148 -7.86 -4.65 -3.62
C ILE A 148 -9.33 -5.07 -3.73
N ALA A 149 -9.61 -6.37 -3.88
CA ALA A 149 -10.96 -6.90 -3.97
C ALA A 149 -11.76 -6.60 -2.69
N LYS A 150 -11.16 -6.85 -1.51
CA LYS A 150 -11.78 -6.57 -0.21
C LYS A 150 -12.11 -5.07 -0.03
N ASP A 151 -11.16 -4.18 -0.31
CA ASP A 151 -11.36 -2.73 -0.15
C ASP A 151 -12.46 -2.22 -1.10
N SER A 152 -12.58 -2.79 -2.29
CA SER A 152 -13.68 -2.53 -3.22
C SER A 152 -15.02 -3.00 -2.65
N ALA A 153 -15.10 -4.24 -2.15
CA ALA A 153 -16.30 -4.80 -1.54
C ALA A 153 -16.76 -4.01 -0.30
N VAL A 154 -15.83 -3.57 0.56
CA VAL A 154 -16.11 -2.74 1.73
C VAL A 154 -16.73 -1.40 1.33
N LYS A 155 -16.18 -0.74 0.30
CA LYS A 155 -16.74 0.53 -0.21
C LYS A 155 -18.13 0.34 -0.80
N ALA A 156 -18.32 -0.69 -1.62
CA ALA A 156 -19.61 -1.01 -2.23
C ALA A 156 -20.67 -1.35 -1.18
N ARG A 157 -20.30 -2.12 -0.14
CA ARG A 157 -21.20 -2.43 0.98
C ARG A 157 -21.61 -1.17 1.75
N THR A 158 -20.65 -0.30 2.06
CA THR A 158 -20.95 0.96 2.77
C THR A 158 -21.91 1.83 1.95
N GLN A 159 -21.69 1.91 0.64
CA GLN A 159 -22.58 2.63 -0.27
C GLN A 159 -24.00 2.03 -0.26
N ALA A 160 -24.13 0.72 -0.39
CA ALA A 160 -25.43 0.03 -0.37
C ALA A 160 -26.17 0.23 0.96
N ILE A 161 -25.46 0.19 2.09
CA ILE A 161 -26.05 0.48 3.43
C ILE A 161 -26.58 1.91 3.49
N ASN A 162 -25.82 2.89 3.02
CA ASN A 162 -26.24 4.28 3.02
C ASN A 162 -27.46 4.50 2.11
N GLN A 163 -27.49 3.85 0.94
CA GLN A 163 -28.61 3.90 0.01
C GLN A 163 -29.87 3.26 0.62
N LEU A 164 -29.75 2.06 1.23
CA LEU A 164 -30.86 1.40 1.90
C LEU A 164 -31.46 2.29 3.00
N LYS A 165 -30.62 2.89 3.84
CA LYS A 165 -31.07 3.81 4.89
C LYS A 165 -31.72 5.06 4.31
N ALA A 166 -31.25 5.58 3.20
CA ALA A 166 -31.87 6.74 2.54
C ALA A 166 -33.26 6.40 1.97
N VAL A 167 -33.39 5.22 1.34
CA VAL A 167 -34.70 4.73 0.86
C VAL A 167 -35.69 4.55 2.04
N LEU A 168 -35.21 3.98 3.16
CA LEU A 168 -36.04 3.79 4.34
C LEU A 168 -36.52 5.12 4.95
N VAL A 169 -35.76 6.19 4.87
CA VAL A 169 -36.15 7.52 5.38
C VAL A 169 -37.33 8.09 4.61
N VAL A 170 -37.44 7.82 3.31
CA VAL A 170 -38.50 8.32 2.43
C VAL A 170 -39.65 7.31 2.21
N ALA A 171 -39.55 6.12 2.80
CA ALA A 171 -40.55 5.07 2.73
C ALA A 171 -41.81 5.44 3.49
N ASP A 172 -42.90 4.68 3.25
CA ASP A 172 -44.13 4.78 3.99
C ASP A 172 -43.91 4.77 5.51
N PRO A 173 -44.62 5.63 6.30
CA PRO A 173 -44.41 5.71 7.75
C PRO A 173 -44.56 4.39 8.48
N ALA A 174 -45.52 3.53 8.12
CA ALA A 174 -45.76 2.25 8.79
C ALA A 174 -44.57 1.27 8.51
N LEU A 175 -44.09 1.23 7.27
CA LEU A 175 -42.89 0.46 6.91
C LEU A 175 -41.67 0.97 7.66
N ARG A 176 -41.48 2.28 7.71
CA ARG A 176 -40.39 2.91 8.42
C ARG A 176 -40.41 2.62 9.91
N GLU A 177 -41.55 2.75 10.58
CA GLU A 177 -41.71 2.46 12.01
C GLU A 177 -41.41 0.99 12.31
N ARG A 178 -41.92 0.05 11.50
CA ARG A 178 -41.64 -1.38 11.61
C ARG A 178 -40.17 -1.72 11.54
N LEU A 179 -39.38 -1.02 10.70
CA LEU A 179 -37.97 -1.33 10.45
C LEU A 179 -36.99 -0.48 11.25
N SER A 180 -37.39 0.70 11.73
CA SER A 180 -36.47 1.66 12.38
C SER A 180 -35.89 1.19 13.72
N GLY A 181 -36.59 0.33 14.44
CA GLY A 181 -36.16 -0.24 15.73
C GLY A 181 -35.12 -1.38 15.58
N LEU A 182 -34.92 -1.88 14.37
CA LEU A 182 -34.05 -3.02 14.14
C LEU A 182 -32.55 -2.63 14.10
N GLY A 183 -31.71 -3.47 14.71
CA GLY A 183 -30.25 -3.37 14.54
C GLY A 183 -29.85 -3.64 13.09
N ASN A 184 -28.73 -3.09 12.62
CA ASN A 184 -28.29 -3.20 11.22
C ASN A 184 -28.35 -4.63 10.67
N ARG A 185 -27.90 -5.63 11.43
CA ARG A 185 -27.90 -7.03 10.97
C ARG A 185 -29.31 -7.57 10.73
N GLU A 186 -30.21 -7.28 11.64
CA GLU A 186 -31.61 -7.70 11.58
C GLU A 186 -32.34 -6.93 10.49
N LEU A 187 -32.12 -5.62 10.41
CA LEU A 187 -32.67 -4.75 9.35
C LEU A 187 -32.33 -5.31 7.96
N PHE A 188 -31.08 -5.62 7.68
CA PHE A 188 -30.68 -6.14 6.36
C PHE A 188 -31.31 -7.50 6.08
N ARG A 189 -31.33 -8.39 7.07
CA ARG A 189 -32.00 -9.71 6.93
C ARG A 189 -33.51 -9.57 6.69
N THR A 190 -34.15 -8.67 7.37
CA THR A 190 -35.61 -8.42 7.21
C THR A 190 -35.86 -7.80 5.83
N CYS A 191 -35.12 -6.76 5.45
CA CYS A 191 -35.24 -6.15 4.12
C CYS A 191 -35.00 -7.13 2.98
N ALA A 192 -34.01 -8.05 3.11
CA ALA A 192 -33.70 -9.02 2.06
C ALA A 192 -34.84 -10.00 1.76
N ARG A 193 -35.78 -10.17 2.71
CA ARG A 193 -36.94 -11.04 2.62
C ARG A 193 -38.22 -10.32 2.21
N LEU A 194 -38.20 -8.97 2.11
CA LEU A 194 -39.38 -8.22 1.68
C LEU A 194 -39.75 -8.65 0.26
N SER A 195 -41.02 -8.97 0.09
CA SER A 195 -41.62 -9.30 -1.20
C SER A 195 -42.73 -8.30 -1.52
N PRO A 196 -42.89 -7.90 -2.78
CA PRO A 196 -44.03 -7.08 -3.20
C PRO A 196 -45.39 -7.69 -2.86
N SER A 197 -45.50 -9.02 -2.74
CA SER A 197 -46.70 -9.76 -2.41
C SER A 197 -47.09 -9.72 -0.91
N GLU A 198 -46.26 -9.16 -0.03
CA GLU A 198 -46.54 -9.03 1.41
C GLU A 198 -47.26 -7.70 1.78
N GLY A 199 -47.55 -6.85 0.81
CA GLY A 199 -48.54 -5.76 0.99
C GLY A 199 -49.90 -6.35 1.23
N GLU A 200 -50.51 -6.04 2.39
CA GLU A 200 -51.79 -6.58 2.88
C GLU A 200 -52.81 -6.69 1.77
N ALA A 201 -53.35 -7.89 1.62
CA ALA A 201 -54.51 -8.18 0.75
C ALA A 201 -55.74 -7.37 1.23
N GLY A 202 -55.95 -6.18 0.71
CA GLY A 202 -57.07 -5.35 1.12
C GLY A 202 -57.22 -3.99 0.45
N GLY A 203 -56.69 -3.74 -0.72
CA GLY A 203 -56.95 -2.47 -1.41
C GLY A 203 -56.72 -2.55 -2.91
N SER A 204 -57.72 -2.24 -3.67
CA SER A 204 -57.80 -2.33 -5.13
C SER A 204 -57.05 -1.22 -5.90
N ASP A 205 -55.80 -0.88 -5.49
CA ASP A 205 -54.88 -0.12 -6.31
C ASP A 205 -53.45 -0.43 -5.78
N GLU A 206 -52.70 -1.24 -6.53
CA GLU A 206 -51.29 -1.51 -6.26
C GLU A 206 -50.57 -0.16 -6.29
N ASP A 207 -50.10 0.35 -5.14
CA ASP A 207 -49.26 1.54 -5.10
C ASP A 207 -47.89 1.22 -5.72
N PRO A 208 -47.64 1.65 -6.96
CA PRO A 208 -46.39 1.30 -7.66
C PRO A 208 -45.17 1.86 -6.95
N VAL A 209 -45.34 2.90 -6.09
CA VAL A 209 -44.24 3.47 -5.31
C VAL A 209 -43.88 2.56 -4.12
N ALA A 210 -44.90 2.01 -3.46
CA ALA A 210 -44.71 1.05 -2.37
C ALA A 210 -44.02 -0.23 -2.88
N GLU A 211 -44.51 -0.81 -3.99
CA GLU A 211 -43.87 -1.96 -4.64
C GLU A 211 -42.40 -1.71 -4.99
N ALA A 212 -42.14 -0.59 -5.68
CA ALA A 212 -40.77 -0.20 -6.07
C ALA A 212 -39.87 0.01 -4.84
N THR A 213 -40.41 0.54 -3.75
CA THR A 213 -39.69 0.74 -2.49
C THR A 213 -39.32 -0.58 -1.85
N LEU A 214 -40.26 -1.52 -1.70
CA LEU A 214 -39.97 -2.86 -1.17
C LEU A 214 -38.96 -3.61 -2.01
N MET A 215 -39.12 -3.61 -3.33
CA MET A 215 -38.15 -4.23 -4.25
C MET A 215 -36.75 -3.62 -4.10
N THR A 216 -36.64 -2.28 -4.04
CA THR A 216 -35.37 -1.58 -3.89
C THR A 216 -34.69 -1.92 -2.57
N LEU A 217 -35.43 -1.93 -1.45
CA LEU A 217 -34.91 -2.32 -0.13
C LEU A 217 -34.41 -3.77 -0.15
N SER A 218 -35.18 -4.69 -0.75
CA SER A 218 -34.78 -6.10 -0.88
C SER A 218 -33.50 -6.28 -1.70
N MET A 219 -33.43 -5.67 -2.87
CA MET A 219 -32.23 -5.74 -3.72
C MET A 219 -30.98 -5.16 -3.05
N LEU A 220 -31.09 -4.02 -2.37
CA LEU A 220 -29.99 -3.41 -1.63
C LEU A 220 -29.55 -4.29 -0.46
N ALA A 221 -30.49 -4.88 0.27
CA ALA A 221 -30.19 -5.77 1.38
C ALA A 221 -29.50 -7.06 0.93
N GLN A 222 -29.98 -7.72 -0.13
CA GLN A 222 -29.33 -8.88 -0.73
C GLN A 222 -27.92 -8.56 -1.19
N ARG A 223 -27.70 -7.39 -1.81
CA ARG A 223 -26.37 -6.92 -2.18
C ARG A 223 -25.45 -6.73 -0.97
N ILE A 224 -25.96 -6.20 0.15
CA ILE A 224 -25.20 -6.04 1.40
C ILE A 224 -24.79 -7.41 1.95
N GLU A 225 -25.67 -8.40 1.94
CA GLU A 225 -25.38 -9.76 2.39
C GLU A 225 -24.31 -10.43 1.50
N GLN A 226 -24.46 -10.35 0.19
CA GLN A 226 -23.47 -10.86 -0.77
C GLN A 226 -22.08 -10.24 -0.57
N LEU A 227 -22.02 -8.91 -0.46
CA LEU A 227 -20.75 -8.20 -0.23
C LEU A 227 -20.14 -8.53 1.14
N THR A 228 -20.98 -8.80 2.15
CA THR A 228 -20.51 -9.23 3.47
C THR A 228 -19.83 -10.60 3.38
N GLY A 229 -20.46 -11.57 2.72
CA GLY A 229 -19.86 -12.88 2.48
C GLY A 229 -18.53 -12.81 1.72
N GLN A 230 -18.46 -11.98 0.67
CA GLN A 230 -17.20 -11.74 -0.06
C GLN A 230 -16.10 -11.15 0.82
N ILE A 231 -16.44 -10.19 1.69
CA ILE A 231 -15.49 -9.58 2.63
C ILE A 231 -14.97 -10.63 3.62
N ASP A 232 -15.82 -11.48 4.13
CA ASP A 232 -15.47 -12.52 5.10
C ASP A 232 -14.55 -13.58 4.45
N GLU A 233 -14.84 -14.02 3.24
CA GLU A 233 -13.95 -14.92 2.48
C GLU A 233 -12.58 -14.28 2.24
N LEU A 234 -12.54 -13.02 1.79
CA LEU A 234 -11.29 -12.32 1.53
C LEU A 234 -10.48 -12.08 2.82
N ASN A 235 -11.16 -11.84 3.96
CA ASN A 235 -10.52 -11.80 5.27
C ASN A 235 -9.86 -13.12 5.63
N GLN A 236 -10.55 -14.24 5.41
CA GLN A 236 -10.00 -15.57 5.67
C GLN A 236 -8.76 -15.83 4.81
N ARG A 237 -8.83 -15.56 3.49
CA ARG A 237 -7.67 -15.70 2.58
C ARG A 237 -6.47 -14.87 2.99
N LEU A 238 -6.71 -13.62 3.41
CA LEU A 238 -5.65 -12.74 3.92
C LEU A 238 -5.06 -13.27 5.23
N THR A 239 -5.88 -13.79 6.14
CA THR A 239 -5.44 -14.39 7.40
C THR A 239 -4.54 -15.59 7.16
N GLU A 240 -4.99 -16.56 6.37
CA GLU A 240 -4.21 -17.76 6.00
C GLU A 240 -2.86 -17.39 5.36
N LEU A 241 -2.86 -16.36 4.51
CA LEU A 241 -1.64 -15.91 3.85
C LEU A 241 -0.65 -15.28 4.84
N VAL A 242 -1.13 -14.44 5.76
CA VAL A 242 -0.27 -13.81 6.78
C VAL A 242 0.26 -14.84 7.76
N GLU A 243 -0.56 -15.78 8.22
CA GLU A 243 -0.17 -16.87 9.13
C GLU A 243 0.90 -17.77 8.51
N ARG A 244 0.79 -18.06 7.21
CA ARG A 244 1.75 -18.92 6.50
C ARG A 244 3.08 -18.22 6.21
N HIS A 245 3.07 -16.94 5.88
CA HIS A 245 4.26 -16.26 5.36
C HIS A 245 4.89 -15.25 6.32
N ALA A 246 4.15 -14.75 7.30
CA ALA A 246 4.63 -13.74 8.25
C ALA A 246 3.92 -13.81 9.61
N PRO A 247 3.84 -15.00 10.26
CA PRO A 247 3.12 -15.16 11.54
C PRO A 247 3.64 -14.23 12.64
N GLN A 248 4.92 -13.88 12.59
CA GLN A 248 5.55 -12.97 13.55
C GLN A 248 4.93 -11.56 13.56
N LEU A 249 4.24 -11.14 12.50
CA LEU A 249 3.54 -9.87 12.47
C LEU A 249 2.26 -9.88 13.31
N LEU A 250 1.69 -11.05 13.58
CA LEU A 250 0.47 -11.20 14.37
C LEU A 250 0.76 -11.28 15.89
N ALA A 251 2.01 -11.53 16.28
CA ALA A 251 2.38 -11.66 17.67
C ALA A 251 2.24 -10.36 18.50
N PRO A 252 2.56 -9.15 17.99
CA PRO A 252 2.39 -7.92 18.74
C PRO A 252 0.92 -7.53 18.87
N VAL A 253 0.51 -7.11 20.08
CA VAL A 253 -0.83 -6.56 20.33
C VAL A 253 -1.17 -5.45 19.35
N GLY A 254 -2.38 -5.48 18.81
CA GLY A 254 -2.90 -4.45 17.92
C GLY A 254 -2.64 -4.68 16.43
N ILE A 255 -1.91 -5.73 16.05
CA ILE A 255 -1.71 -6.09 14.65
C ILE A 255 -2.62 -7.28 14.30
N GLY A 256 -3.73 -7.00 13.65
CA GLY A 256 -4.58 -8.02 13.06
C GLY A 256 -4.18 -8.34 11.61
N PRO A 257 -4.76 -9.42 11.01
CA PRO A 257 -4.41 -9.88 9.66
C PRO A 257 -4.50 -8.80 8.58
N ASP A 258 -5.51 -7.93 8.63
CA ASP A 258 -5.68 -6.83 7.67
C ASP A 258 -4.56 -5.79 7.74
N SER A 259 -4.16 -5.41 8.95
CA SER A 259 -3.04 -4.48 9.17
C SER A 259 -1.71 -5.13 8.76
N ALA A 260 -1.50 -6.40 9.13
CA ALA A 260 -0.32 -7.17 8.74
C ALA A 260 -0.20 -7.28 7.22
N ALA A 261 -1.29 -7.66 6.53
CA ALA A 261 -1.32 -7.73 5.07
C ALA A 261 -0.99 -6.37 4.43
N THR A 262 -1.55 -5.27 4.96
CA THR A 262 -1.27 -3.92 4.47
C THR A 262 0.21 -3.56 4.61
N LEU A 263 0.85 -3.87 5.75
CA LEU A 263 2.27 -3.63 5.97
C LEU A 263 3.14 -4.50 5.04
N LEU A 264 2.79 -5.79 4.85
CA LEU A 264 3.47 -6.68 3.92
C LEU A 264 3.41 -6.17 2.48
N ILE A 265 2.24 -5.73 2.01
CA ILE A 265 2.06 -5.16 0.68
C ILE A 265 2.94 -3.91 0.49
N THR A 266 3.07 -3.10 1.53
CA THR A 266 3.92 -1.91 1.51
C THR A 266 5.40 -2.28 1.41
N MET A 267 5.85 -3.30 2.16
CA MET A 267 7.23 -3.80 2.12
C MET A 267 7.57 -4.48 0.79
N GLY A 268 6.68 -5.32 0.26
CA GLY A 268 6.91 -6.14 -0.93
C GLY A 268 7.50 -7.50 -0.60
N ASP A 269 7.72 -8.33 -1.64
CA ASP A 269 8.24 -9.71 -1.51
C ASP A 269 9.78 -9.77 -1.33
N ASN A 270 10.49 -8.68 -1.58
CA ASN A 270 11.95 -8.59 -1.51
C ASN A 270 12.40 -7.84 -0.23
N PRO A 271 12.80 -8.58 0.84
CA PRO A 271 13.13 -7.99 2.15
C PRO A 271 14.37 -7.09 2.13
N GLU A 272 15.32 -7.31 1.22
CA GLU A 272 16.52 -6.50 1.04
C GLU A 272 16.21 -5.05 0.64
N ARG A 273 14.98 -4.80 0.19
CA ARG A 273 14.50 -3.46 -0.20
C ARG A 273 14.44 -2.49 0.99
N LEU A 274 14.24 -3.01 2.19
CA LEU A 274 14.09 -2.25 3.42
C LEU A 274 15.08 -2.75 4.49
N SER A 275 16.27 -2.20 4.48
CA SER A 275 17.36 -2.63 5.36
C SER A 275 17.30 -2.02 6.76
N THR A 276 16.54 -0.95 6.98
CA THR A 276 16.50 -0.23 8.25
C THR A 276 15.08 0.15 8.66
N GLU A 277 14.86 0.29 9.97
CA GLU A 277 13.62 0.81 10.54
C GLU A 277 13.28 2.21 10.01
N ALA A 278 14.28 3.08 9.86
CA ALA A 278 14.11 4.42 9.32
C ALA A 278 13.58 4.40 7.87
N SER A 279 14.05 3.45 7.04
CA SER A 279 13.56 3.27 5.67
C SER A 279 12.07 2.85 5.65
N PHE A 280 11.68 1.95 6.57
CA PHE A 280 10.29 1.54 6.71
C PHE A 280 9.40 2.69 7.22
N ALA A 281 9.86 3.44 8.25
CA ALA A 281 9.15 4.59 8.78
C ALA A 281 8.95 5.69 7.71
N ALA A 282 9.97 5.94 6.89
CA ALA A 282 9.89 6.88 5.77
C ALA A 282 8.88 6.41 4.70
N LEU A 283 8.89 5.11 4.36
CA LEU A 283 7.97 4.51 3.42
C LEU A 283 6.52 4.59 3.89
N CYS A 284 6.27 4.38 5.18
CA CYS A 284 4.95 4.52 5.79
C CYS A 284 4.53 5.98 6.04
N GLY A 285 5.39 6.96 5.78
CA GLY A 285 5.10 8.37 6.00
C GLY A 285 5.01 8.78 7.48
N VAL A 286 5.57 7.97 8.38
CA VAL A 286 5.57 8.26 9.84
C VAL A 286 6.89 8.87 10.33
N SER A 287 7.93 8.87 9.50
CA SER A 287 9.17 9.58 9.78
C SER A 287 9.02 11.06 9.48
N PRO A 288 9.22 11.96 10.45
CA PRO A 288 9.15 13.41 10.19
C PRO A 288 10.28 13.85 9.27
N ILE A 289 9.98 14.84 8.43
CA ILE A 289 10.98 15.44 7.54
C ILE A 289 11.60 16.63 8.24
N GLU A 290 12.91 16.67 8.33
CA GLU A 290 13.63 17.81 8.85
C GLU A 290 13.41 19.05 7.98
N TYR A 291 13.17 20.16 8.64
CA TYR A 291 12.87 21.45 8.03
C TYR A 291 13.60 22.53 8.86
N SER A 292 14.90 22.45 8.83
CA SER A 292 15.77 23.30 9.64
C SER A 292 16.45 24.36 8.77
N SER A 293 16.60 25.57 9.28
CA SER A 293 17.42 26.60 8.66
C SER A 293 18.12 27.45 9.72
N GLY A 294 19.42 27.69 9.57
CA GLY A 294 20.22 28.42 10.53
C GLY A 294 20.23 27.75 11.91
N GLY A 295 20.04 28.50 12.98
CA GLY A 295 20.04 28.01 14.36
C GLY A 295 18.72 27.36 14.82
N ARG A 296 17.70 27.23 13.94
CA ARG A 296 16.41 26.66 14.29
C ARG A 296 16.27 25.25 13.70
N SER A 297 16.06 24.26 14.59
CA SER A 297 15.68 22.90 14.18
C SER A 297 14.17 22.76 14.27
N SER A 298 13.52 22.41 13.16
CA SER A 298 12.08 22.10 13.12
C SER A 298 11.81 20.92 12.19
N ARG A 299 10.67 20.27 12.40
CA ARG A 299 10.26 19.09 11.64
C ARG A 299 8.84 19.26 11.15
N ARG A 300 8.54 18.66 9.98
CA ARG A 300 7.20 18.65 9.39
C ARG A 300 6.75 17.23 9.09
N LEU A 301 5.43 17.07 8.92
CA LEU A 301 4.82 15.81 8.49
C LEU A 301 5.36 15.33 7.14
N ASN A 302 5.57 14.03 7.03
CA ASN A 302 5.85 13.39 5.77
C ASN A 302 4.52 13.08 5.03
N HIS A 303 4.20 13.88 4.02
CA HIS A 303 3.02 13.65 3.18
C HIS A 303 3.29 12.69 2.01
N GLY A 304 4.51 12.20 1.85
CA GLY A 304 4.96 11.40 0.70
C GLY A 304 4.97 9.88 0.91
N GLY A 305 4.57 9.39 2.08
CA GLY A 305 4.56 7.96 2.39
C GLY A 305 3.32 7.23 1.87
N ASP A 306 3.33 5.90 2.03
CA ASP A 306 2.19 5.03 1.74
C ASP A 306 1.04 5.31 2.71
N ARG A 307 -0.08 5.84 2.20
CA ARG A 307 -1.24 6.23 3.03
C ARG A 307 -1.94 5.05 3.68
N GLN A 308 -1.93 3.87 3.04
CA GLN A 308 -2.56 2.67 3.58
C GLN A 308 -1.74 2.12 4.75
N ALA A 309 -0.41 2.09 4.60
CA ALA A 309 0.49 1.72 5.68
C ALA A 309 0.42 2.71 6.85
N ASN A 310 0.35 4.01 6.56
CA ASN A 310 0.15 5.04 7.57
C ASN A 310 -1.13 4.81 8.37
N ALA A 311 -2.26 4.60 7.68
CA ALA A 311 -3.54 4.31 8.31
C ALA A 311 -3.54 3.00 9.10
N ALA A 312 -2.82 1.97 8.61
CA ALA A 312 -2.66 0.71 9.34
C ALA A 312 -1.87 0.91 10.65
N LEU A 313 -0.74 1.62 10.60
CA LEU A 313 0.05 1.95 11.79
C LEU A 313 -0.75 2.78 12.80
N HIS A 314 -1.53 3.74 12.32
CA HIS A 314 -2.43 4.52 13.17
C HIS A 314 -3.43 3.63 13.92
N ARG A 315 -4.11 2.72 13.22
CA ARG A 315 -5.04 1.77 13.85
C ARG A 315 -4.35 0.88 14.89
N ILE A 316 -3.14 0.39 14.58
CA ILE A 316 -2.33 -0.42 15.50
C ILE A 316 -2.05 0.36 16.78
N VAL A 317 -1.60 1.61 16.66
CA VAL A 317 -1.33 2.49 17.81
C VAL A 317 -2.57 2.72 18.65
N PHE A 318 -3.71 3.01 18.05
CA PHE A 318 -4.97 3.20 18.78
C PHE A 318 -5.43 1.94 19.50
N THR A 319 -5.27 0.77 18.90
CA THR A 319 -5.58 -0.51 19.56
C THR A 319 -4.62 -0.75 20.73
N ARG A 320 -3.34 -0.48 20.57
CA ARG A 320 -2.34 -0.63 21.64
C ARG A 320 -2.56 0.35 22.80
N LEU A 321 -2.97 1.58 22.52
CA LEU A 321 -3.36 2.54 23.56
C LEU A 321 -4.52 2.06 24.44
N ARG A 322 -5.38 1.17 23.89
CA ARG A 322 -6.48 0.58 24.65
C ARG A 322 -6.10 -0.70 25.42
N HIS A 323 -5.17 -1.49 24.87
CA HIS A 323 -4.98 -2.87 25.31
C HIS A 323 -3.52 -3.22 25.68
N ASP A 324 -2.54 -2.34 25.40
CA ASP A 324 -1.12 -2.62 25.70
C ASP A 324 -0.61 -1.72 26.83
N PRO A 325 -0.37 -2.24 28.05
CA PRO A 325 0.07 -1.44 29.17
C PRO A 325 1.38 -0.68 28.94
N ARG A 326 2.29 -1.24 28.14
CA ARG A 326 3.56 -0.58 27.81
C ARG A 326 3.32 0.69 26.99
N THR A 327 2.40 0.63 26.02
CA THR A 327 2.04 1.78 25.20
C THR A 327 1.29 2.83 26.01
N GLN A 328 0.41 2.41 26.95
CA GLN A 328 -0.30 3.31 27.87
C GLN A 328 0.67 4.06 28.76
N THR A 329 1.58 3.34 29.44
CA THR A 329 2.61 3.95 30.32
C THR A 329 3.51 4.94 29.55
N TYR A 330 3.89 4.58 28.32
CA TYR A 330 4.68 5.46 27.47
C TYR A 330 3.90 6.75 27.14
N TYR A 331 2.64 6.64 26.76
CA TYR A 331 1.77 7.76 26.43
C TYR A 331 1.57 8.69 27.64
N GLU A 332 1.25 8.12 28.82
CA GLU A 332 1.07 8.89 30.06
C GLU A 332 2.32 9.67 30.45
N ARG A 333 3.49 9.05 30.37
CA ARG A 333 4.77 9.70 30.62
C ARG A 333 5.06 10.88 29.70
N ARG A 334 4.59 10.80 28.43
CA ARG A 334 4.85 11.83 27.41
C ARG A 334 3.78 12.89 27.35
N THR A 335 2.65 12.69 28.01
CA THR A 335 1.53 13.63 28.01
C THR A 335 1.21 14.07 29.45
N PRO A 336 2.11 14.77 30.12
CA PRO A 336 1.86 15.27 31.49
C PRO A 336 0.71 16.28 31.40
N GLY A 337 -0.44 15.97 31.99
CA GLY A 337 -1.62 16.83 31.98
C GLY A 337 -2.89 16.21 31.41
N GLY A 338 -2.92 14.92 31.11
CA GLY A 338 -4.16 14.15 30.89
C GLY A 338 -4.91 14.48 29.59
N ALA A 339 -4.24 14.88 28.52
CA ALA A 339 -4.87 15.03 27.21
C ALA A 339 -5.41 13.67 26.72
N ARG A 340 -6.74 13.56 26.58
CA ARG A 340 -7.39 12.34 26.07
C ARG A 340 -6.93 12.04 24.64
N PRO A 341 -6.77 10.74 24.23
CA PRO A 341 -6.53 10.37 22.85
C PRO A 341 -7.61 10.94 21.94
N GLY A 342 -7.27 11.89 21.08
CA GLY A 342 -8.23 12.57 20.21
C GLY A 342 -8.26 14.08 20.33
N VAL A 343 -7.65 14.66 21.36
CA VAL A 343 -7.45 16.13 21.48
C VAL A 343 -6.01 16.43 21.10
N ARG A 344 -5.85 17.36 20.17
CA ARG A 344 -4.60 17.79 19.58
C ARG A 344 -3.54 18.16 20.64
N SER A 345 -2.52 17.37 20.80
CA SER A 345 -1.20 17.88 21.08
C SER A 345 -0.28 17.36 19.97
N SER A 346 0.12 18.24 19.10
CA SER A 346 1.05 17.98 17.99
C SER A 346 2.38 17.40 18.44
N ASP A 347 2.66 17.44 19.72
CA ASP A 347 3.96 17.11 20.30
C ASP A 347 4.01 15.72 20.97
N ALA A 348 2.89 15.17 21.42
CA ALA A 348 2.88 13.87 22.10
C ALA A 348 2.84 12.66 21.14
N SER A 349 2.41 12.87 19.89
CA SER A 349 2.35 11.79 18.89
C SER A 349 3.67 11.60 18.13
N SER A 350 4.59 12.61 18.20
CA SER A 350 5.88 12.54 17.51
C SER A 350 6.91 11.66 18.22
N ASP A 351 6.65 11.29 19.48
CA ASP A 351 7.62 10.64 20.36
C ASP A 351 7.27 9.20 20.76
N MET A 352 6.26 8.57 20.13
CA MET A 352 5.96 7.16 20.42
C MET A 352 7.05 6.24 19.88
N PRO A 353 7.53 5.27 20.69
CA PRO A 353 8.51 4.32 20.19
C PRO A 353 7.90 3.55 19.02
N PRO A 354 8.68 3.33 17.97
CA PRO A 354 8.26 2.46 16.88
C PRO A 354 7.86 1.11 17.46
N ALA A 355 6.79 0.53 16.93
CA ALA A 355 6.59 -0.89 17.08
C ALA A 355 7.88 -1.52 16.54
N ARG A 356 8.69 -2.14 17.43
CA ARG A 356 9.86 -2.86 16.96
C ARG A 356 9.38 -3.82 15.90
N SER A 357 9.59 -3.45 14.64
CA SER A 357 9.50 -4.40 13.55
C SER A 357 10.61 -5.40 13.86
N SER A 358 10.22 -6.55 14.46
CA SER A 358 11.12 -7.68 14.51
C SER A 358 11.65 -7.83 13.10
N THR A 359 12.94 -7.70 12.97
CA THR A 359 13.68 -7.77 11.70
C THR A 359 13.13 -8.94 10.90
N TRP A 360 12.38 -8.64 9.86
CA TRP A 360 11.99 -9.61 8.86
C TRP A 360 13.23 -9.90 7.99
N SER A 361 14.15 -10.67 8.55
CA SER A 361 15.23 -11.32 7.81
C SER A 361 14.77 -12.74 7.55
N GLY A 362 14.72 -13.15 6.31
CA GLY A 362 14.40 -14.52 5.90
C GLY A 362 15.45 -15.56 6.35
N ARG A 363 16.00 -15.40 7.54
CA ARG A 363 16.86 -16.37 8.24
C ARG A 363 16.20 -16.75 9.53
N SER A 364 16.13 -18.04 9.77
CA SER A 364 15.74 -18.67 11.03
C SER A 364 16.39 -17.95 12.21
N LEU A 365 15.59 -17.47 13.15
CA LEU A 365 16.07 -16.78 14.35
C LEU A 365 16.76 -17.77 15.31
N PRO A 366 17.93 -17.45 15.85
CA PRO A 366 18.46 -18.12 17.03
C PRO A 366 17.72 -17.63 18.29
N THR A 367 17.49 -18.55 19.23
CA THR A 367 16.92 -18.33 20.55
C THR A 367 17.58 -17.19 21.34
N PRO A 368 16.85 -16.41 22.13
CA PRO A 368 17.39 -15.24 22.82
C PRO A 368 18.28 -15.64 23.98
N ARG A 369 19.57 -15.37 23.90
CA ARG A 369 20.45 -15.30 25.08
C ARG A 369 20.39 -13.87 25.64
N HIS A 370 19.97 -13.75 26.88
CA HIS A 370 20.07 -12.56 27.71
C HIS A 370 21.52 -12.06 27.79
N ARG A 371 21.83 -10.91 27.19
CA ARG A 371 22.96 -10.05 27.58
C ARG A 371 22.57 -8.59 27.45
N GLY A 372 22.80 -7.86 28.55
CA GLY A 372 22.50 -6.44 28.65
C GLY A 372 23.23 -5.60 27.60
N VAL A 373 22.51 -4.69 26.99
CA VAL A 373 23.06 -3.70 26.06
C VAL A 373 22.79 -2.30 26.60
N ARG A 374 23.89 -1.57 26.74
CA ARG A 374 23.98 -0.18 27.17
C ARG A 374 23.18 0.74 26.25
N ASP A 375 22.44 1.60 26.90
CA ASP A 375 21.70 2.73 26.37
C ASP A 375 22.58 3.63 25.47
N ARG A 376 22.36 3.60 24.15
CA ARG A 376 22.78 4.67 23.25
C ARG A 376 21.54 5.31 22.64
N ARG A 377 21.28 6.49 23.11
CA ARG A 377 20.19 7.38 22.67
C ARG A 377 20.27 7.63 21.18
N CYS A 378 19.42 6.97 20.39
CA CYS A 378 19.07 7.45 19.06
C CYS A 378 17.77 8.25 19.14
N LYS A 379 17.88 9.57 19.01
CA LYS A 379 16.75 10.48 18.86
C LYS A 379 16.20 10.32 17.43
N ALA A 380 15.24 9.44 17.23
CA ALA A 380 14.41 9.43 16.03
C ALA A 380 12.94 9.35 16.47
N ASP A 381 12.21 10.42 16.28
CA ASP A 381 10.80 10.56 16.62
C ASP A 381 9.92 9.93 15.52
N PRO A 382 9.11 8.90 15.80
CA PRO A 382 8.43 8.16 14.74
C PRO A 382 6.93 8.41 14.56
N PHE A 383 6.26 9.43 15.08
CA PHE A 383 4.82 9.54 14.80
C PHE A 383 4.30 10.99 14.84
N CYS A 384 4.11 11.60 13.68
CA CYS A 384 3.27 12.76 13.52
C CYS A 384 2.01 12.41 12.73
N LEU A 385 0.91 12.11 13.44
CA LEU A 385 -0.38 11.74 12.87
C LEU A 385 -1.32 12.95 12.86
N ARG A 386 -1.66 13.44 11.66
CA ARG A 386 -2.84 14.30 11.47
C ARG A 386 -3.94 13.56 10.74
N ARG A 387 -5.15 13.78 11.25
CA ARG A 387 -6.41 13.43 10.58
C ARG A 387 -6.54 14.20 9.26
N GLN A 388 -6.99 13.54 8.24
CA GLN A 388 -8.03 13.98 7.32
C GLN A 388 -9.12 12.92 7.32
#